data_ae84db15bf6317db2bdeefaa63c32710
#
_entry.id   ae84db15bf6317db2bdeefaa63c32710
#
_cell.length_a   1.000
_cell.length_b   1.000
_cell.length_c   1.000
_cell.angle_alpha   90.00
_cell.angle_beta   90.00
_cell.angle_gamma   90.00
#
_symmetry.space_group_name_H-M   'P 1'
#
loop_
_entity.id
_entity.type
_entity.pdbx_description
1 polymer ?
#
loop_
_entity_poly.entity_id
_entity_poly.type
_entity_poly.pdbx_seq_one_letter_code
_entity_poly.pdbx_strand_id
1 'polypeptide(L)'
;MTEEHFAYILVEDDKWWQRRCVRNKIGSSVHSFVRRGKVGPKEASKLLFYVKLPARQIKGMGEFVERIIGSKDELWNLYGSETVFGNREEYQSFVQDRESITMIRFKNLVELEKPIGFELLHAATGIRKMPNGGMYINKETLNQMI
;
A
#
# COMPACT_ATOMS: atom_id res chain seq x y z
N MET A 1 10.04 -16.10 3.30
CA MET A 1 9.53 -15.38 2.11
C MET A 1 9.95 -16.08 0.85
N THR A 2 9.04 -16.29 -0.07
CA THR A 2 9.33 -16.96 -1.33
C THR A 2 9.68 -15.91 -2.39
N GLU A 3 10.36 -16.37 -3.45
CA GLU A 3 10.70 -15.51 -4.58
C GLU A 3 9.45 -14.96 -5.29
N GLU A 4 8.38 -15.75 -5.34
CA GLU A 4 7.09 -15.38 -5.94
C GLU A 4 6.37 -14.30 -5.15
N HIS A 5 6.60 -14.23 -3.84
CA HIS A 5 6.01 -13.26 -2.94
C HIS A 5 7.02 -12.17 -2.54
N PHE A 6 7.90 -11.80 -3.45
CA PHE A 6 8.94 -10.82 -3.16
C PHE A 6 8.37 -9.44 -2.89
N ALA A 7 7.42 -9.02 -3.69
CA ALA A 7 6.79 -7.71 -3.56
C ALA A 7 5.27 -7.81 -3.68
N TYR A 8 4.56 -6.86 -3.09
CA TYR A 8 3.12 -6.78 -3.17
C TYR A 8 2.72 -5.37 -3.62
N ILE A 9 1.84 -5.31 -4.62
CA ILE A 9 1.33 -4.05 -5.13
C ILE A 9 0.06 -3.70 -4.37
N LEU A 10 0.09 -2.57 -3.65
CA LEU A 10 -1.07 -1.99 -2.98
C LEU A 10 -1.68 -0.94 -3.90
N VAL A 11 -3.01 -0.86 -3.91
CA VAL A 11 -3.76 0.03 -4.79
C VAL A 11 -4.45 1.09 -3.95
N GLU A 12 -4.29 2.35 -4.27
CA GLU A 12 -4.94 3.44 -3.54
C GLU A 12 -5.30 4.62 -4.44
N ASP A 13 -6.19 5.47 -3.92
CA ASP A 13 -6.55 6.71 -4.58
C ASP A 13 -5.44 7.75 -4.44
N ASP A 14 -5.37 8.66 -5.40
CA ASP A 14 -4.37 9.72 -5.40
C ASP A 14 -4.41 10.57 -4.12
N LYS A 15 -5.60 10.83 -3.59
CA LYS A 15 -5.78 11.59 -2.35
C LYS A 15 -4.96 11.02 -1.20
N TRP A 16 -5.04 9.69 -1.00
CA TRP A 16 -4.33 9.03 0.09
C TRP A 16 -2.83 8.95 -0.18
N TRP A 17 -2.46 8.74 -1.44
CA TRP A 17 -1.06 8.76 -1.83
C TRP A 17 -0.41 10.12 -1.56
N GLN A 18 -1.08 11.21 -1.92
CA GLN A 18 -0.58 12.56 -1.67
C GLN A 18 -0.32 12.79 -0.18
N ARG A 19 -1.27 12.41 0.67
CA ARG A 19 -1.11 12.54 2.12
C ARG A 19 0.03 11.70 2.66
N ARG A 20 0.21 10.51 2.11
CA ARG A 20 1.30 9.62 2.51
C ARG A 20 2.65 10.24 2.21
N CYS A 21 2.79 10.83 1.05
CA CYS A 21 4.02 11.52 0.66
C CYS A 21 4.33 12.70 1.59
N VAL A 22 3.31 13.48 1.95
CA VAL A 22 3.48 14.61 2.88
C VAL A 22 3.97 14.10 4.25
N ARG A 23 3.33 13.06 4.78
CA ARG A 23 3.73 12.48 6.06
C ARG A 23 5.18 11.97 6.03
N ASN A 24 5.57 11.37 4.92
CA ASN A 24 6.93 10.87 4.75
C ASN A 24 7.95 12.00 4.77
N LYS A 25 7.63 13.09 4.09
CA LYS A 25 8.52 14.27 4.01
C LYS A 25 8.69 14.97 5.37
N ILE A 26 7.66 14.96 6.21
CA ILE A 26 7.74 15.59 7.53
C ILE A 26 8.32 14.67 8.60
N GLY A 27 8.81 13.49 8.21
CA GLY A 27 9.59 12.63 9.09
C GLY A 27 8.91 11.40 9.65
N SER A 28 7.72 11.05 9.18
CA SER A 28 7.10 9.78 9.59
C SER A 28 7.97 8.62 9.11
N SER A 29 8.40 7.76 10.03
CA SER A 29 9.30 6.65 9.71
C SER A 29 8.55 5.36 9.42
N VAL A 30 7.44 5.12 10.11
CA VAL A 30 6.60 3.96 9.90
C VAL A 30 5.21 4.43 9.48
N HIS A 31 4.65 3.74 8.51
CA HIS A 31 3.34 4.04 7.95
C HIS A 31 2.44 2.84 8.08
N SER A 32 1.13 3.07 8.15
CA SER A 32 0.12 2.01 8.10
C SER A 32 -0.84 2.26 6.94
N PHE A 33 -1.00 1.25 6.11
CA PHE A 33 -1.97 1.23 5.02
C PHE A 33 -3.20 0.47 5.52
N VAL A 34 -4.36 1.12 5.52
CA VAL A 34 -5.59 0.56 6.08
C VAL A 34 -6.43 -0.10 4.98
N ARG A 35 -6.89 -1.31 5.25
CA ARG A 35 -7.80 -2.03 4.37
C ARG A 35 -9.03 -2.47 5.15
N ARG A 36 -10.19 -2.34 4.54
CA ARG A 36 -11.47 -2.75 5.14
C ARG A 36 -11.63 -4.25 5.21
N GLY A 37 -11.00 -4.98 4.27
CA GLY A 37 -11.06 -6.44 4.23
C GLY A 37 -9.79 -7.07 4.79
N LYS A 38 -9.65 -8.37 4.54
CA LYS A 38 -8.50 -9.15 5.03
C LYS A 38 -7.49 -9.44 3.94
N VAL A 39 -7.66 -8.84 2.76
CA VAL A 39 -6.76 -9.05 1.62
C VAL A 39 -5.51 -8.21 1.80
N GLY A 40 -4.37 -8.81 1.54
CA GLY A 40 -3.09 -8.13 1.63
C GLY A 40 -1.96 -9.14 1.82
N PRO A 41 -0.72 -8.68 1.78
CA PRO A 41 0.42 -9.59 1.91
C PRO A 41 0.58 -10.07 3.34
N LYS A 42 0.78 -11.37 3.51
CA LYS A 42 1.21 -11.93 4.79
C LYS A 42 2.70 -11.69 4.99
N GLU A 43 3.43 -11.74 3.89
CA GLU A 43 4.87 -11.50 3.86
C GLU A 43 5.23 -10.89 2.52
N ALA A 44 6.25 -10.04 2.53
CA ALA A 44 6.84 -9.46 1.33
C ALA A 44 8.13 -8.77 1.75
N SER A 45 9.04 -8.55 0.82
CA SER A 45 10.19 -7.69 1.06
C SER A 45 9.82 -6.24 0.78
N LYS A 46 9.14 -6.01 -0.34
CA LYS A 46 8.79 -4.67 -0.82
C LYS A 46 7.29 -4.51 -1.00
N LEU A 47 6.83 -3.28 -0.79
CA LEU A 47 5.48 -2.86 -1.16
C LEU A 47 5.61 -1.85 -2.29
N LEU A 48 4.73 -1.95 -3.28
CA LEU A 48 4.65 -1.01 -4.38
C LEU A 48 3.29 -0.31 -4.28
N PHE A 49 3.27 1.00 -4.52
CA PHE A 49 2.04 1.79 -4.38
C PHE A 49 1.54 2.19 -5.75
N TYR A 50 0.49 1.52 -6.19
CA TYR A 50 -0.20 1.81 -7.45
C TYR A 50 -1.30 2.82 -7.19
N VAL A 51 -1.21 3.96 -7.85
CA VAL A 51 -2.18 5.05 -7.74
C VAL A 51 -3.16 4.95 -8.91
N LYS A 52 -4.46 4.87 -8.59
CA LYS A 52 -5.52 4.68 -9.58
C LYS A 52 -5.67 5.87 -10.51
N LEU A 53 -6.68 5.81 -11.38
CA LEU A 53 -6.99 6.90 -12.30
C LEU A 53 -7.00 8.26 -11.60
N PRO A 54 -6.49 9.32 -12.23
CA PRO A 54 -6.04 9.37 -13.62
C PRO A 54 -4.61 8.87 -13.84
N ALA A 55 -3.82 8.70 -12.79
CA ALA A 55 -2.39 8.38 -12.91
C ALA A 55 -2.14 6.99 -13.50
N ARG A 56 -2.76 5.94 -12.94
CA ARG A 56 -2.56 4.55 -13.32
C ARG A 56 -1.07 4.18 -13.34
N GLN A 57 -0.39 4.47 -12.23
CA GLN A 57 1.06 4.30 -12.12
C GLN A 57 1.44 3.79 -10.75
N ILE A 58 2.52 3.00 -10.70
CA ILE A 58 3.21 2.73 -9.43
C ILE A 58 4.09 3.95 -9.17
N LYS A 59 3.83 4.65 -8.08
CA LYS A 59 4.52 5.91 -7.75
C LYS A 59 5.50 5.80 -6.60
N GLY A 60 5.50 4.72 -5.87
CA GLY A 60 6.41 4.58 -4.75
C GLY A 60 6.64 3.15 -4.33
N MET A 61 7.64 2.99 -3.46
CA MET A 61 8.02 1.71 -2.86
C MET A 61 8.29 1.88 -1.38
N GLY A 62 8.06 0.81 -0.62
CA GLY A 62 8.40 0.77 0.79
C GLY A 62 8.86 -0.62 1.19
N GLU A 63 9.29 -0.75 2.44
CA GLU A 63 9.68 -2.04 3.00
C GLU A 63 8.58 -2.54 3.93
N PHE A 64 8.12 -3.76 3.70
CA PHE A 64 7.08 -4.38 4.50
C PHE A 64 7.59 -4.65 5.93
N VAL A 65 6.79 -4.29 6.93
CA VAL A 65 7.08 -4.59 8.33
C VAL A 65 6.19 -5.73 8.81
N GLU A 66 4.88 -5.57 8.75
CA GLU A 66 3.94 -6.59 9.21
C GLU A 66 2.52 -6.30 8.74
N ARG A 67 1.69 -7.34 8.78
CA ARG A 67 0.25 -7.21 8.58
C ARG A 67 -0.46 -7.55 9.87
N ILE A 68 -1.37 -6.68 10.31
CA ILE A 68 -2.14 -6.87 11.52
C ILE A 68 -3.62 -6.85 11.18
N ILE A 69 -4.35 -7.86 11.65
CA ILE A 69 -5.81 -7.90 11.55
C ILE A 69 -6.34 -7.77 12.96
N GLY A 70 -7.29 -6.88 13.16
CA GLY A 70 -7.85 -6.68 14.48
C GLY A 70 -9.01 -5.70 14.48
N SER A 71 -9.48 -5.40 15.70
CA SER A 71 -10.54 -4.44 15.91
C SER A 71 -10.15 -3.06 15.38
N LYS A 72 -11.07 -2.40 14.68
CA LYS A 72 -10.82 -1.06 14.14
C LYS A 72 -10.44 -0.06 15.24
N ASP A 73 -11.07 -0.17 16.39
CA ASP A 73 -10.81 0.77 17.49
C ASP A 73 -9.46 0.52 18.15
N GLU A 74 -9.11 -0.73 18.38
CA GLU A 74 -7.80 -1.08 18.93
C GLU A 74 -6.67 -0.69 17.98
N LEU A 75 -6.82 -0.97 16.70
CA LEU A 75 -5.79 -0.65 15.73
C LEU A 75 -5.62 0.85 15.54
N TRP A 76 -6.72 1.61 15.65
CA TRP A 76 -6.62 3.07 15.64
C TRP A 76 -5.84 3.58 16.83
N ASN A 77 -6.12 3.05 18.01
CA ASN A 77 -5.43 3.47 19.24
C ASN A 77 -3.92 3.18 19.17
N LEU A 78 -3.55 2.05 18.57
CA LEU A 78 -2.15 1.66 18.47
C LEU A 78 -1.41 2.32 17.29
N TYR A 79 -2.06 2.43 16.14
CA TYR A 79 -1.40 2.80 14.90
C TYR A 79 -2.05 3.93 14.12
N GLY A 80 -3.06 4.58 14.68
CA GLY A 80 -3.76 5.66 13.99
C GLY A 80 -2.84 6.78 13.52
N SER A 81 -1.81 7.09 14.30
CA SER A 81 -0.83 8.11 13.95
C SER A 81 0.04 7.74 12.76
N GLU A 82 0.07 6.48 12.37
CA GLU A 82 0.82 5.99 11.20
C GLU A 82 -0.01 6.02 9.92
N THR A 83 -1.31 6.33 10.02
CA THR A 83 -2.22 6.32 8.87
C THR A 83 -2.26 7.68 8.18
N VAL A 84 -2.89 7.71 7.00
CA VAL A 84 -3.07 8.95 6.23
C VAL A 84 -4.28 9.76 6.70
N PHE A 85 -5.05 9.26 7.66
CA PHE A 85 -6.25 9.93 8.14
C PHE A 85 -5.88 11.05 9.10
N GLY A 86 -6.49 12.22 8.92
CA GLY A 86 -6.21 13.38 9.74
C GLY A 86 -6.83 13.32 11.13
N ASN A 87 -7.89 12.52 11.28
CA ASN A 87 -8.59 12.36 12.56
C ASN A 87 -9.36 11.03 12.56
N ARG A 88 -9.95 10.72 13.73
CA ARG A 88 -10.68 9.48 13.91
C ARG A 88 -11.95 9.40 13.05
N GLU A 89 -12.64 10.52 12.86
CA GLU A 89 -13.86 10.56 12.05
C GLU A 89 -13.58 10.17 10.59
N GLU A 90 -12.48 10.64 10.04
CA GLU A 90 -12.06 10.30 8.69
C GLU A 90 -11.75 8.80 8.57
N TYR A 91 -11.08 8.25 9.56
CA TYR A 91 -10.80 6.83 9.64
C TYR A 91 -12.10 6.01 9.72
N GLN A 92 -13.02 6.43 10.60
CA GLN A 92 -14.32 5.75 10.77
C GLN A 92 -15.12 5.77 9.46
N SER A 93 -15.11 6.90 8.75
CA SER A 93 -15.78 7.01 7.44
C SER A 93 -15.19 6.04 6.44
N PHE A 94 -13.89 5.82 6.47
CA PHE A 94 -13.21 4.90 5.56
C PHE A 94 -13.52 3.44 5.90
N VAL A 95 -13.42 3.04 7.16
CA VAL A 95 -13.64 1.65 7.57
C VAL A 95 -15.12 1.28 7.67
N GLN A 96 -15.97 2.27 7.78
CA GLN A 96 -17.43 2.11 7.85
C GLN A 96 -17.85 1.19 9.00
N ASP A 97 -18.73 0.23 8.73
CA ASP A 97 -19.30 -0.67 9.74
C ASP A 97 -18.47 -1.94 9.97
N ARG A 98 -17.26 -2.01 9.40
CA ARG A 98 -16.39 -3.15 9.64
C ARG A 98 -15.92 -3.12 11.09
N GLU A 99 -16.06 -4.25 11.77
CA GLU A 99 -15.55 -4.39 13.13
C GLU A 99 -14.07 -4.73 13.14
N SER A 100 -13.67 -5.56 12.17
CA SER A 100 -12.30 -6.02 12.02
C SER A 100 -11.74 -5.51 10.69
N ILE A 101 -10.52 -4.98 10.75
CA ILE A 101 -9.84 -4.42 9.58
C ILE A 101 -8.41 -4.93 9.53
N THR A 102 -7.71 -4.57 8.47
CA THR A 102 -6.30 -4.91 8.29
C THR A 102 -5.48 -3.63 8.21
N MET A 103 -4.34 -3.62 8.90
CA MET A 103 -3.31 -2.61 8.71
C MET A 103 -2.04 -3.27 8.21
N ILE A 104 -1.49 -2.72 7.14
CA ILE A 104 -0.23 -3.17 6.56
C ILE A 104 0.79 -2.12 6.91
N ARG A 105 1.73 -2.45 7.80
CA ARG A 105 2.75 -1.52 8.28
C ARG A 105 4.00 -1.65 7.42
N PHE A 106 4.60 -0.51 7.12
CA PHE A 106 5.79 -0.45 6.28
C PHE A 106 6.65 0.75 6.66
N LYS A 107 7.89 0.73 6.19
CA LYS A 107 8.88 1.78 6.46
C LYS A 107 9.68 2.07 5.19
N ASN A 108 10.56 3.07 5.27
CA ASN A 108 11.46 3.45 4.17
C ASN A 108 10.72 3.70 2.87
N LEU A 109 9.68 4.53 2.95
CA LEU A 109 8.90 4.91 1.78
C LEU A 109 9.71 5.83 0.87
N VAL A 110 9.79 5.47 -0.39
CA VAL A 110 10.51 6.21 -1.43
C VAL A 110 9.55 6.50 -2.58
N GLU A 111 9.49 7.76 -3.01
CA GLU A 111 8.77 8.14 -4.23
C GLU A 111 9.67 7.82 -5.41
N LEU A 112 9.12 7.14 -6.43
CA LEU A 112 9.90 6.79 -7.62
C LEU A 112 10.11 8.03 -8.50
N GLU A 113 11.36 8.28 -8.90
CA GLU A 113 11.66 9.34 -9.86
C GLU A 113 10.95 9.11 -11.18
N LYS A 114 10.89 7.85 -11.60
CA LYS A 114 10.22 7.43 -12.83
C LYS A 114 9.09 6.49 -12.46
N PRO A 115 7.87 7.01 -12.30
CA PRO A 115 6.72 6.16 -12.03
C PRO A 115 6.54 5.08 -13.10
N ILE A 116 6.07 3.92 -12.66
CA ILE A 116 5.86 2.77 -13.55
C ILE A 116 4.42 2.80 -14.02
N GLY A 117 4.21 3.12 -15.31
CA GLY A 117 2.88 3.18 -15.90
C GLY A 117 2.25 1.80 -16.06
N PHE A 118 0.93 1.78 -16.20
CA PHE A 118 0.19 0.53 -16.36
C PHE A 118 0.66 -0.25 -17.59
N GLU A 119 1.07 0.43 -18.67
CA GLU A 119 1.54 -0.25 -19.89
C GLU A 119 2.76 -1.13 -19.62
N LEU A 120 3.73 -0.61 -18.85
CA LEU A 120 4.90 -1.39 -18.47
C LEU A 120 4.53 -2.54 -17.53
N LEU A 121 3.63 -2.27 -16.58
CA LEU A 121 3.14 -3.29 -15.67
C LEU A 121 2.44 -4.42 -16.44
N HIS A 122 1.60 -4.06 -17.42
CA HIS A 122 0.95 -5.02 -18.30
C HIS A 122 1.98 -5.87 -19.06
N ALA A 123 2.99 -5.21 -19.62
CA ALA A 123 4.03 -5.91 -20.39
C ALA A 123 4.81 -6.90 -19.51
N ALA A 124 5.08 -6.53 -18.25
CA ALA A 124 5.86 -7.37 -17.34
C ALA A 124 5.06 -8.52 -16.71
N THR A 125 3.75 -8.34 -16.50
CA THR A 125 2.92 -9.29 -15.75
C THR A 125 1.82 -9.95 -16.57
N GLY A 126 1.43 -9.34 -17.69
CA GLY A 126 0.31 -9.83 -18.50
C GLY A 126 -1.06 -9.43 -17.97
N ILE A 127 -1.15 -8.73 -16.84
CA ILE A 127 -2.45 -8.32 -16.31
C ILE A 127 -3.10 -7.27 -17.20
N ARG A 128 -4.42 -7.35 -17.36
CA ARG A 128 -5.19 -6.39 -18.16
C ARG A 128 -5.85 -5.32 -17.30
N LYS A 129 -6.00 -5.61 -16.02
CA LYS A 129 -6.62 -4.72 -15.05
C LYS A 129 -5.97 -4.96 -13.70
N MET A 130 -5.70 -3.88 -12.97
CA MET A 130 -5.15 -3.99 -11.63
C MET A 130 -6.23 -4.53 -10.69
N PRO A 131 -5.99 -5.66 -9.98
CA PRO A 131 -6.92 -6.14 -8.98
C PRO A 131 -7.08 -5.12 -7.85
N ASN A 132 -8.30 -4.88 -7.40
CA ASN A 132 -8.55 -3.93 -6.32
C ASN A 132 -7.81 -4.29 -5.03
N GLY A 133 -7.65 -5.58 -4.76
CA GLY A 133 -6.93 -6.05 -3.58
C GLY A 133 -5.41 -6.05 -3.72
N GLY A 134 -4.91 -5.69 -4.89
CA GLY A 134 -3.49 -5.77 -5.18
C GLY A 134 -3.05 -7.15 -5.62
N MET A 135 -1.75 -7.34 -5.74
CA MET A 135 -1.20 -8.63 -6.18
C MET A 135 0.26 -8.76 -5.82
N TYR A 136 0.71 -10.00 -5.67
CA TYR A 136 2.13 -10.30 -5.53
C TYR A 136 2.83 -10.25 -6.88
N ILE A 137 4.11 -9.87 -6.85
CA ILE A 137 5.02 -10.05 -7.98
C ILE A 137 6.34 -10.62 -7.48
N ASN A 138 7.03 -11.35 -8.35
CA ASN A 138 8.33 -11.89 -8.00
C ASN A 138 9.44 -10.86 -8.22
N LYS A 139 10.63 -11.18 -7.75
CA LYS A 139 11.78 -10.27 -7.82
C LYS A 139 12.18 -9.97 -9.26
N GLU A 140 12.14 -10.98 -10.12
CA GLU A 140 12.50 -10.83 -11.53
C GLU A 140 11.56 -9.84 -12.22
N THR A 141 10.26 -9.98 -12.02
CA THR A 141 9.26 -9.06 -12.58
C THR A 141 9.49 -7.63 -12.09
N LEU A 142 9.76 -7.47 -10.80
CA LEU A 142 10.06 -6.14 -10.26
C LEU A 142 11.30 -5.54 -10.94
N ASN A 143 12.36 -6.33 -11.09
CA ASN A 143 13.59 -5.87 -11.71
C ASN A 143 13.40 -5.47 -13.18
N GLN A 144 12.45 -6.08 -13.87
CA GLN A 144 12.14 -5.71 -15.26
C GLN A 144 11.47 -4.33 -15.35
N MET A 145 10.83 -3.89 -14.27
CA MET A 145 10.07 -2.63 -14.28
C MET A 145 10.86 -1.43 -13.74
N ILE A 146 11.89 -1.68 -12.97
CA ILE A 146 12.67 -0.59 -12.33
C ILE A 146 14.07 -0.43 -12.92
#